data_4afa8e2d1b3a13360224b0f6b44e27b6
#
_entry.id   4afa8e2d1b3a13360224b0f6b44e27b6
#
_cell.length_a   1.000
_cell.length_b   1.000
_cell.length_c   1.000
_cell.angle_alpha   90.00
_cell.angle_beta   90.00
_cell.angle_gamma   90.00
#
_symmetry.space_group_name_H-M   'P 1'
#
loop_
_entity.id
_entity.type
_entity.pdbx_description
1 polymer ?
#
loop_
_entity_poly.entity_id
_entity_poly.type
_entity_poly.pdbx_seq_one_letter_code
_entity_poly.pdbx_strand_id
1 'polypeptide(L)'
;MSGVSYLQSLETIDPDTVTQKLRQMRLEKLQAERAAREQALLDDIDTVWQEFSDAVILGDSRAVGFSYYSFLDASRVLASSGERIDAIDGHIEDLKKLDPAYIFLCYGINDLGWYGSAQDYADTLLEKIRLLRRELPEAVIVVSSILPAYEPAVSREKLWLQIPDYTAAVQAMCEENGVLFADNTQLSEDYADLWQPDGIHLLPEFYPHWAANLIFASWGEIADA
;
A
#
# COMPACT_ATOMS: atom_id res chain seq x y z
N MET A 1 -46.91 14.95 27.60
CA MET A 1 -46.57 13.55 27.91
C MET A 1 -46.14 13.48 29.35
N SER A 2 -46.71 12.57 30.17
CA SER A 2 -46.30 12.43 31.56
C SER A 2 -44.91 11.76 31.64
N GLY A 3 -44.12 12.07 32.68
CA GLY A 3 -42.79 11.48 32.87
C GLY A 3 -42.77 9.95 32.92
N VAL A 4 -43.90 9.35 33.35
CA VAL A 4 -44.09 7.88 33.36
C VAL A 4 -44.15 7.30 31.94
N SER A 5 -44.81 7.97 31.00
CA SER A 5 -44.88 7.54 29.59
C SER A 5 -43.50 7.63 28.90
N TYR A 6 -42.67 8.58 29.29
CA TYR A 6 -41.30 8.68 28.78
C TYR A 6 -40.40 7.57 29.33
N LEU A 7 -40.47 7.27 30.62
CA LEU A 7 -39.72 6.17 31.24
C LEU A 7 -40.14 4.80 30.68
N GLN A 8 -41.43 4.56 30.46
CA GLN A 8 -41.91 3.34 29.81
C GLN A 8 -41.41 3.19 28.36
N SER A 9 -41.23 4.30 27.63
CA SER A 9 -40.66 4.25 26.28
C SER A 9 -39.16 3.90 26.27
N LEU A 10 -38.42 4.20 27.34
CA LEU A 10 -37.02 3.82 27.51
C LEU A 10 -36.85 2.35 27.90
N GLU A 11 -37.80 1.77 28.66
CA GLU A 11 -37.78 0.35 29.03
C GLU A 11 -38.01 -0.60 27.83
N THR A 12 -38.53 -0.10 26.72
CA THR A 12 -38.79 -0.89 25.50
C THR A 12 -37.65 -0.86 24.48
N ILE A 13 -36.55 -0.13 24.75
CA ILE A 13 -35.41 -0.07 23.87
C ILE A 13 -34.52 -1.28 24.15
N ASP A 14 -34.44 -2.19 23.20
CA ASP A 14 -33.53 -3.32 23.23
C ASP A 14 -32.06 -2.82 23.26
N PRO A 15 -31.28 -3.16 24.31
CA PRO A 15 -29.90 -2.74 24.44
C PRO A 15 -29.01 -3.16 23.23
N ASP A 16 -29.34 -4.30 22.61
CA ASP A 16 -28.57 -4.78 21.45
C ASP A 16 -28.80 -3.88 20.24
N THR A 17 -30.02 -3.42 20.02
CA THR A 17 -30.35 -2.44 18.98
C THR A 17 -29.62 -1.11 19.17
N VAL A 18 -29.52 -0.62 20.42
CA VAL A 18 -28.77 0.61 20.73
C VAL A 18 -27.27 0.41 20.46
N THR A 19 -26.71 -0.71 20.88
CA THR A 19 -25.33 -1.08 20.69
C THR A 19 -24.97 -1.15 19.21
N GLN A 20 -25.79 -1.82 18.40
CA GLN A 20 -25.60 -1.89 16.95
C GLN A 20 -25.67 -0.51 16.29
N LYS A 21 -26.62 0.33 16.68
CA LYS A 21 -26.74 1.70 16.15
C LYS A 21 -25.51 2.56 16.51
N LEU A 22 -24.99 2.44 17.73
CA LEU A 22 -23.78 3.16 18.15
C LEU A 22 -22.54 2.69 17.36
N ARG A 23 -22.40 1.38 17.13
CA ARG A 23 -21.32 0.83 16.28
C ARG A 23 -21.42 1.38 14.87
N GLN A 24 -22.60 1.34 14.26
CA GLN A 24 -22.80 1.86 12.92
C GLN A 24 -22.48 3.35 12.83
N MET A 25 -22.97 4.18 13.77
CA MET A 25 -22.66 5.61 13.81
C MET A 25 -21.16 5.87 13.99
N ARG A 26 -20.47 5.05 14.78
CA ARG A 26 -19.00 5.13 14.94
C ARG A 26 -18.29 4.80 13.65
N LEU A 27 -18.69 3.73 12.96
CA LEU A 27 -18.14 3.32 11.67
C LEU A 27 -18.32 4.42 10.61
N GLU A 28 -19.54 4.94 10.47
CA GLU A 28 -19.85 6.04 9.54
C GLU A 28 -18.98 7.30 9.83
N LYS A 29 -18.78 7.62 11.12
CA LYS A 29 -17.91 8.73 11.52
C LYS A 29 -16.45 8.48 11.11
N LEU A 30 -15.90 7.31 11.40
CA LEU A 30 -14.54 6.95 11.04
C LEU A 30 -14.32 6.95 9.52
N GLN A 31 -15.29 6.44 8.77
CA GLN A 31 -15.26 6.48 7.30
C GLN A 31 -15.27 7.93 6.76
N ALA A 32 -16.10 8.80 7.35
CA ALA A 32 -16.14 10.20 6.96
C ALA A 32 -14.84 10.96 7.32
N GLU A 33 -14.25 10.68 8.47
CA GLU A 33 -12.96 11.26 8.89
C GLU A 33 -11.83 10.80 7.96
N ARG A 34 -11.80 9.52 7.59
CA ARG A 34 -10.85 8.96 6.63
C ARG A 34 -11.01 9.64 5.26
N ALA A 35 -12.23 9.67 4.72
CA ALA A 35 -12.49 10.31 3.42
C ALA A 35 -12.10 11.79 3.40
N ALA A 36 -12.32 12.52 4.49
CA ALA A 36 -11.90 13.91 4.62
C ALA A 36 -10.37 14.06 4.62
N ARG A 37 -9.64 13.12 5.26
CA ARG A 37 -8.18 13.10 5.27
C ARG A 37 -7.61 12.75 3.89
N GLU A 38 -8.18 11.76 3.23
CA GLU A 38 -7.84 11.40 1.84
C GLU A 38 -8.04 12.62 0.92
N GLN A 39 -9.20 13.27 1.01
CA GLN A 39 -9.49 14.44 0.19
C GLN A 39 -8.52 15.59 0.46
N ALA A 40 -8.17 15.85 1.72
CA ALA A 40 -7.22 16.89 2.07
C ALA A 40 -5.82 16.64 1.47
N LEU A 41 -5.36 15.38 1.43
CA LEU A 41 -4.10 15.01 0.77
C LEU A 41 -4.19 15.15 -0.76
N LEU A 42 -5.34 14.85 -1.35
CA LEU A 42 -5.54 15.00 -2.80
C LEU A 42 -5.66 16.48 -3.22
N ASP A 43 -6.21 17.33 -2.36
CA ASP A 43 -6.34 18.78 -2.62
C ASP A 43 -4.97 19.50 -2.58
N ASP A 44 -4.01 18.97 -1.81
CA ASP A 44 -2.62 19.45 -1.75
C ASP A 44 -1.68 18.22 -1.69
N ILE A 45 -1.50 17.60 -2.85
CA ILE A 45 -0.80 16.31 -2.98
C ILE A 45 0.65 16.38 -2.48
N ASP A 46 1.29 17.53 -2.51
CA ASP A 46 2.67 17.70 -2.03
C ASP A 46 2.78 17.58 -0.51
N THR A 47 1.67 17.64 0.22
CA THR A 47 1.68 17.39 1.67
C THR A 47 1.87 15.91 2.03
N VAL A 48 1.72 15.01 1.07
CA VAL A 48 1.89 13.55 1.25
C VAL A 48 3.27 13.19 1.83
N TRP A 49 4.30 13.97 1.51
CA TRP A 49 5.67 13.70 1.96
C TRP A 49 5.85 13.81 3.49
N GLN A 50 4.96 14.53 4.18
CA GLN A 50 4.96 14.61 5.64
C GLN A 50 4.57 13.27 6.28
N GLU A 51 3.73 12.48 5.61
CA GLU A 51 3.30 11.16 6.06
C GLU A 51 4.43 10.12 5.94
N PHE A 52 5.47 10.39 5.15
CA PHE A 52 6.65 9.52 4.99
C PHE A 52 7.77 9.78 5.98
N SER A 53 7.59 10.68 6.96
CA SER A 53 8.65 11.06 7.92
C SER A 53 9.23 9.87 8.67
N ASP A 54 8.44 8.82 8.91
CA ASP A 54 8.86 7.59 9.59
C ASP A 54 8.58 6.33 8.74
N ALA A 55 8.79 6.45 7.45
CA ALA A 55 8.60 5.38 6.49
C ALA A 55 9.89 5.02 5.76
N VAL A 56 9.97 3.78 5.28
CA VAL A 56 10.99 3.30 4.36
C VAL A 56 10.34 2.64 3.16
N ILE A 57 10.86 2.92 1.97
CA ILE A 57 10.46 2.26 0.74
C ILE A 57 11.55 1.26 0.34
N LEU A 58 11.17 0.01 0.13
CA LEU A 58 11.98 -1.01 -0.50
C LEU A 58 11.45 -1.28 -1.90
N GLY A 59 12.33 -1.45 -2.88
CA GLY A 59 11.84 -1.70 -4.22
C GLY A 59 12.89 -1.77 -5.32
N ASP A 60 12.40 -1.79 -6.53
CA ASP A 60 13.18 -1.85 -7.76
C ASP A 60 13.51 -0.44 -8.31
N SER A 61 13.93 -0.37 -9.59
CA SER A 61 14.32 0.89 -10.25
C SER A 61 13.20 1.95 -10.25
N ARG A 62 11.93 1.56 -10.17
CA ARG A 62 10.82 2.51 -10.11
C ARG A 62 10.73 3.16 -8.73
N ALA A 63 10.98 2.39 -7.67
CA ALA A 63 11.06 2.92 -6.31
C ALA A 63 12.27 3.85 -6.10
N VAL A 64 13.38 3.64 -6.81
CA VAL A 64 14.54 4.58 -6.79
C VAL A 64 14.12 6.01 -7.10
N GLY A 65 13.10 6.22 -7.92
CA GLY A 65 12.63 7.54 -8.28
C GLY A 65 12.20 8.41 -7.10
N PHE A 66 11.73 7.84 -5.99
CA PHE A 66 11.40 8.61 -4.78
C PHE A 66 12.62 9.41 -4.25
N SER A 67 13.81 8.86 -4.30
CA SER A 67 15.03 9.57 -3.91
C SER A 67 15.69 10.29 -5.09
N TYR A 68 15.64 9.72 -6.28
CA TYR A 68 16.24 10.31 -7.49
C TYR A 68 15.65 11.68 -7.82
N TYR A 69 14.33 11.83 -7.68
CA TYR A 69 13.63 13.11 -7.86
C TYR A 69 13.58 13.97 -6.58
N SER A 70 14.28 13.54 -5.51
CA SER A 70 14.38 14.28 -4.25
C SER A 70 13.05 14.45 -3.49
N PHE A 71 12.12 13.52 -3.65
CA PHE A 71 10.89 13.48 -2.86
C PHE A 71 11.15 12.98 -1.43
N LEU A 72 12.01 11.95 -1.30
CA LEU A 72 12.41 11.38 -0.01
C LEU A 72 13.93 11.39 0.12
N ASP A 73 14.41 11.42 1.37
CA ASP A 73 15.84 11.24 1.65
C ASP A 73 16.29 9.85 1.18
N ALA A 74 17.48 9.78 0.56
CA ALA A 74 18.02 8.54 0.02
C ALA A 74 18.17 7.44 1.07
N SER A 75 18.37 7.79 2.34
CA SER A 75 18.45 6.81 3.43
C SER A 75 17.11 6.12 3.73
N ARG A 76 15.98 6.68 3.25
CA ARG A 76 14.63 6.14 3.40
C ARG A 76 14.15 5.36 2.17
N VAL A 77 15.00 5.24 1.14
CA VAL A 77 14.69 4.52 -0.10
C VAL A 77 15.74 3.42 -0.32
N LEU A 78 15.46 2.25 0.24
CA LEU A 78 16.31 1.06 0.10
C LEU A 78 15.89 0.30 -1.17
N ALA A 79 16.32 0.83 -2.32
CA ALA A 79 15.92 0.35 -3.62
C ALA A 79 17.06 0.50 -4.63
N SER A 80 17.15 -0.41 -5.59
CA SER A 80 18.14 -0.35 -6.68
C SER A 80 17.58 -0.87 -8.00
N SER A 81 18.25 -0.50 -9.08
CA SER A 81 17.90 -0.98 -10.42
C SER A 81 18.06 -2.50 -10.52
N GLY A 82 17.03 -3.18 -11.00
CA GLY A 82 17.03 -4.62 -11.18
C GLY A 82 16.82 -5.43 -9.92
N GLU A 83 16.59 -4.81 -8.77
CA GLU A 83 16.28 -5.53 -7.53
C GLU A 83 14.98 -6.33 -7.63
N ARG A 84 14.95 -7.42 -6.89
CA ARG A 84 13.85 -8.34 -6.66
C ARG A 84 13.61 -8.52 -5.16
N ILE A 85 12.53 -9.20 -4.81
CA ILE A 85 12.16 -9.43 -3.40
C ILE A 85 13.22 -10.19 -2.58
N ASP A 86 14.14 -10.90 -3.21
CA ASP A 86 15.26 -11.56 -2.53
C ASP A 86 16.27 -10.56 -1.93
N ALA A 87 16.33 -9.32 -2.45
CA ALA A 87 17.17 -8.25 -1.90
C ALA A 87 16.73 -7.80 -0.49
N ILE A 88 15.48 -8.03 -0.10
CA ILE A 88 14.95 -7.69 1.23
C ILE A 88 15.83 -8.23 2.37
N ASP A 89 16.39 -9.43 2.21
CA ASP A 89 17.28 -10.03 3.21
C ASP A 89 18.51 -9.16 3.50
N GLY A 90 19.03 -8.52 2.46
CA GLY A 90 20.18 -7.62 2.57
C GLY A 90 19.89 -6.29 3.25
N HIS A 91 18.62 -5.87 3.29
CA HIS A 91 18.21 -4.60 3.86
C HIS A 91 17.84 -4.66 5.36
N ILE A 92 17.77 -5.86 5.95
CA ILE A 92 17.31 -6.05 7.35
C ILE A 92 18.12 -5.23 8.36
N GLU A 93 19.46 -5.22 8.24
CA GLU A 93 20.30 -4.49 9.19
C GLU A 93 20.16 -2.97 9.07
N ASP A 94 19.88 -2.46 7.88
CA ASP A 94 19.63 -1.03 7.68
C ASP A 94 18.22 -0.65 8.15
N LEU A 95 17.22 -1.50 7.91
CA LEU A 95 15.87 -1.34 8.47
C LEU A 95 15.89 -1.31 10.00
N LYS A 96 16.65 -2.18 10.67
CA LYS A 96 16.79 -2.19 12.13
C LYS A 96 17.41 -0.88 12.66
N LYS A 97 18.35 -0.28 11.93
CA LYS A 97 18.95 1.02 12.31
C LYS A 97 17.98 2.18 12.12
N LEU A 98 17.15 2.11 11.07
CA LEU A 98 16.17 3.13 10.74
C LEU A 98 14.93 3.05 11.62
N ASP A 99 14.60 1.86 12.13
CA ASP A 99 13.44 1.52 12.98
C ASP A 99 12.13 2.20 12.49
N PRO A 100 11.72 1.97 11.23
CA PRO A 100 10.62 2.72 10.63
C PRO A 100 9.28 2.22 11.17
N ALA A 101 8.30 3.15 11.31
CA ALA A 101 6.92 2.78 11.59
C ALA A 101 6.22 2.12 10.39
N TYR A 102 6.63 2.47 9.16
CA TYR A 102 6.04 1.94 7.93
C TYR A 102 7.10 1.42 6.97
N ILE A 103 6.85 0.26 6.39
CA ILE A 103 7.67 -0.36 5.34
C ILE A 103 6.79 -0.59 4.10
N PHE A 104 7.11 0.09 3.00
CA PHE A 104 6.43 -0.08 1.73
C PHE A 104 7.26 -0.97 0.80
N LEU A 105 6.68 -2.09 0.33
CA LEU A 105 7.33 -3.04 -0.57
C LEU A 105 6.86 -2.77 -2.00
N CYS A 106 7.74 -2.20 -2.83
CA CYS A 106 7.47 -1.75 -4.19
C CYS A 106 8.32 -2.54 -5.20
N TYR A 107 8.14 -3.85 -5.24
CA TYR A 107 8.83 -4.81 -6.11
C TYR A 107 7.91 -5.41 -7.16
N GLY A 108 8.48 -6.21 -8.04
CA GLY A 108 7.76 -7.16 -8.85
C GLY A 108 8.13 -7.18 -10.33
N ILE A 109 8.45 -6.05 -10.96
CA ILE A 109 8.72 -6.04 -12.41
C ILE A 109 9.92 -6.90 -12.80
N ASN A 110 10.91 -7.03 -11.92
CA ASN A 110 12.10 -7.85 -12.14
C ASN A 110 11.93 -9.29 -11.64
N ASP A 111 10.83 -9.56 -10.95
CA ASP A 111 10.52 -10.85 -10.34
C ASP A 111 9.76 -11.76 -11.31
N LEU A 112 9.08 -11.18 -12.32
CA LEU A 112 8.33 -11.95 -13.31
C LEU A 112 9.25 -12.93 -14.04
N GLY A 113 8.84 -14.21 -14.05
CA GLY A 113 9.59 -15.30 -14.66
C GLY A 113 10.84 -15.76 -13.90
N TRP A 114 11.21 -15.08 -12.83
CA TRP A 114 12.30 -15.52 -11.94
C TRP A 114 11.85 -16.67 -11.03
N TYR A 115 10.66 -16.55 -10.47
CA TYR A 115 9.97 -17.60 -9.74
C TYR A 115 9.09 -18.40 -10.73
N GLY A 116 8.83 -19.67 -10.48
CA GLY A 116 8.19 -20.60 -11.41
C GLY A 116 6.78 -20.18 -11.85
N SER A 117 6.06 -19.44 -10.98
CA SER A 117 4.70 -18.95 -11.26
C SER A 117 4.42 -17.66 -10.46
N ALA A 118 3.28 -17.03 -10.74
CA ALA A 118 2.75 -15.91 -9.94
C ALA A 118 2.52 -16.34 -8.47
N GLN A 119 2.06 -17.57 -8.25
CA GLN A 119 1.87 -18.11 -6.89
C GLN A 119 3.20 -18.32 -6.17
N ASP A 120 4.23 -18.88 -6.83
CA ASP A 120 5.56 -19.06 -6.22
C ASP A 120 6.19 -17.70 -5.86
N TYR A 121 5.94 -16.67 -6.66
CA TYR A 121 6.33 -15.29 -6.34
C TYR A 121 5.61 -14.80 -5.08
N ALA A 122 4.27 -14.92 -5.02
CA ALA A 122 3.48 -14.49 -3.87
C ALA A 122 3.87 -15.25 -2.59
N ASP A 123 4.12 -16.56 -2.66
CA ASP A 123 4.56 -17.38 -1.54
C ASP A 123 5.95 -16.92 -1.04
N THR A 124 6.87 -16.65 -1.96
CA THR A 124 8.20 -16.12 -1.60
C THR A 124 8.12 -14.73 -0.97
N LEU A 125 7.27 -13.84 -1.50
CA LEU A 125 7.02 -12.53 -0.91
C LEU A 125 6.46 -12.66 0.51
N LEU A 126 5.55 -13.60 0.76
CA LEU A 126 5.02 -13.88 2.09
C LEU A 126 6.12 -14.31 3.07
N GLU A 127 7.09 -15.11 2.63
CA GLU A 127 8.25 -15.48 3.46
C GLU A 127 9.08 -14.24 3.83
N LYS A 128 9.28 -13.30 2.91
CA LYS A 128 9.97 -12.04 3.19
C LYS A 128 9.19 -11.14 4.16
N ILE A 129 7.86 -11.07 4.00
CA ILE A 129 6.99 -10.35 4.94
C ILE A 129 7.06 -10.97 6.35
N ARG A 130 7.07 -12.30 6.46
CA ARG A 130 7.25 -13.00 7.75
C ARG A 130 8.62 -12.71 8.37
N LEU A 131 9.67 -12.63 7.56
CA LEU A 131 10.99 -12.20 8.01
C LEU A 131 10.94 -10.76 8.57
N LEU A 132 10.38 -9.82 7.82
CA LEU A 132 10.23 -8.42 8.26
C LEU A 132 9.42 -8.32 9.56
N ARG A 133 8.27 -8.99 9.67
CA ARG A 133 7.43 -9.01 10.89
C ARG A 133 8.17 -9.58 12.10
N ARG A 134 9.10 -10.53 11.91
CA ARG A 134 9.92 -11.07 12.99
C ARG A 134 11.01 -10.11 13.44
N GLU A 135 11.67 -9.45 12.49
CA GLU A 135 12.82 -8.58 12.74
C GLU A 135 12.42 -7.15 13.17
N LEU A 136 11.22 -6.70 12.72
CA LEU A 136 10.64 -5.37 12.99
C LEU A 136 9.15 -5.53 13.35
N PRO A 137 8.83 -6.05 14.54
CA PRO A 137 7.45 -6.42 14.90
C PRO A 137 6.47 -5.25 15.02
N GLU A 138 6.97 -4.04 15.24
CA GLU A 138 6.15 -2.83 15.37
C GLU A 138 5.90 -2.13 14.03
N ALA A 139 6.65 -2.49 12.97
CA ALA A 139 6.50 -1.87 11.67
C ALA A 139 5.24 -2.36 10.93
N VAL A 140 4.50 -1.42 10.38
CA VAL A 140 3.38 -1.70 9.48
C VAL A 140 3.93 -1.97 8.08
N ILE A 141 3.63 -3.14 7.52
CA ILE A 141 4.08 -3.54 6.19
C ILE A 141 2.94 -3.37 5.20
N VAL A 142 3.21 -2.66 4.11
CA VAL A 142 2.28 -2.44 3.01
C VAL A 142 2.92 -2.94 1.72
N VAL A 143 2.23 -3.80 1.00
CA VAL A 143 2.65 -4.29 -0.32
C VAL A 143 2.00 -3.46 -1.41
N SER A 144 2.80 -2.87 -2.27
CA SER A 144 2.34 -2.21 -3.49
C SER A 144 2.03 -3.24 -4.56
N SER A 145 0.91 -3.12 -5.27
CA SER A 145 0.72 -3.88 -6.51
C SER A 145 1.83 -3.58 -7.51
N ILE A 146 2.09 -4.52 -8.39
CA ILE A 146 3.11 -4.32 -9.44
C ILE A 146 2.56 -3.32 -10.45
N LEU A 147 3.20 -2.15 -10.56
CA LEU A 147 2.85 -1.17 -11.57
C LEU A 147 2.99 -1.77 -12.98
N PRO A 148 2.09 -1.48 -13.91
CA PRO A 148 2.13 -2.03 -15.26
C PRO A 148 3.36 -1.58 -16.05
N ALA A 149 3.65 -2.28 -17.13
CA ALA A 149 4.52 -1.82 -18.20
C ALA A 149 3.67 -1.55 -19.44
N TYR A 150 4.05 -0.54 -20.22
CA TYR A 150 3.35 -0.12 -21.43
C TYR A 150 4.25 -0.27 -22.67
N GLU A 151 3.75 0.06 -23.85
CA GLU A 151 4.57 0.12 -25.04
C GLU A 151 5.61 1.25 -24.94
N PRO A 152 6.85 1.07 -25.42
CA PRO A 152 7.32 -0.09 -26.21
C PRO A 152 7.87 -1.25 -25.36
N ALA A 153 7.82 -1.19 -24.04
CA ALA A 153 8.40 -2.20 -23.16
C ALA A 153 7.78 -3.59 -23.39
N VAL A 154 6.44 -3.69 -23.36
CA VAL A 154 5.74 -4.97 -23.54
C VAL A 154 5.95 -5.61 -24.92
N SER A 155 6.32 -4.82 -25.94
CA SER A 155 6.72 -5.36 -27.24
C SER A 155 8.10 -5.99 -27.19
N ARG A 156 9.00 -5.52 -26.32
CA ARG A 156 10.34 -6.06 -26.12
C ARG A 156 10.35 -7.28 -25.21
N GLU A 157 9.54 -7.24 -24.16
CA GLU A 157 9.45 -8.31 -23.17
C GLU A 157 7.98 -8.65 -22.87
N LYS A 158 7.51 -9.74 -23.51
CA LYS A 158 6.12 -10.20 -23.38
C LYS A 158 5.74 -10.69 -22.00
N LEU A 159 6.73 -11.02 -21.17
CA LEU A 159 6.51 -11.48 -19.82
C LEU A 159 5.76 -10.44 -18.96
N TRP A 160 5.97 -9.15 -19.21
CA TRP A 160 5.27 -8.07 -18.51
C TRP A 160 3.76 -8.01 -18.76
N LEU A 161 3.26 -8.72 -19.77
CA LEU A 161 1.81 -8.92 -19.95
C LEU A 161 1.18 -9.79 -18.86
N GLN A 162 2.01 -10.49 -18.05
CA GLN A 162 1.56 -11.30 -16.91
C GLN A 162 1.48 -10.50 -15.60
N ILE A 163 1.83 -9.21 -15.58
CA ILE A 163 1.75 -8.37 -14.38
C ILE A 163 0.38 -8.48 -13.69
N PRO A 164 -0.77 -8.46 -14.39
CA PRO A 164 -2.07 -8.63 -13.73
C PRO A 164 -2.21 -9.95 -12.97
N ASP A 165 -1.70 -11.07 -13.51
CA ASP A 165 -1.77 -12.38 -12.85
C ASP A 165 -0.92 -12.41 -11.57
N TYR A 166 0.27 -11.81 -11.61
CA TYR A 166 1.15 -11.66 -10.44
C TYR A 166 0.54 -10.74 -9.39
N THR A 167 -0.05 -9.61 -9.81
CA THR A 167 -0.75 -8.69 -8.91
C THR A 167 -1.92 -9.39 -8.22
N ALA A 168 -2.73 -10.17 -8.96
CA ALA A 168 -3.86 -10.90 -8.39
C ALA A 168 -3.40 -11.96 -7.36
N ALA A 169 -2.31 -12.69 -7.63
CA ALA A 169 -1.75 -13.65 -6.68
C ALA A 169 -1.24 -12.97 -5.39
N VAL A 170 -0.57 -11.82 -5.52
CA VAL A 170 -0.09 -11.04 -4.38
C VAL A 170 -1.25 -10.48 -3.57
N GLN A 171 -2.28 -9.95 -4.23
CA GLN A 171 -3.47 -9.45 -3.54
C GLN A 171 -4.14 -10.55 -2.71
N ALA A 172 -4.39 -11.72 -3.31
CA ALA A 172 -4.99 -12.86 -2.61
C ALA A 172 -4.14 -13.29 -1.41
N MET A 173 -2.83 -13.37 -1.58
CA MET A 173 -1.89 -13.68 -0.48
C MET A 173 -1.97 -12.64 0.64
N CYS A 174 -2.05 -11.34 0.31
CA CYS A 174 -2.17 -10.27 1.30
C CYS A 174 -3.49 -10.39 2.08
N GLU A 175 -4.61 -10.60 1.40
CA GLU A 175 -5.94 -10.78 2.01
C GLU A 175 -5.96 -11.98 2.96
N GLU A 176 -5.43 -13.14 2.54
CA GLU A 176 -5.38 -14.36 3.35
C GLU A 176 -4.49 -14.23 4.60
N ASN A 177 -3.46 -13.39 4.56
CA ASN A 177 -2.46 -13.26 5.64
C ASN A 177 -2.53 -11.95 6.42
N GLY A 178 -3.60 -11.14 6.22
CA GLY A 178 -3.79 -9.86 6.91
C GLY A 178 -2.60 -8.91 6.67
N VAL A 179 -2.16 -8.80 5.43
CA VAL A 179 -1.12 -7.86 4.97
C VAL A 179 -1.81 -6.72 4.23
N LEU A 180 -1.41 -5.49 4.51
CA LEU A 180 -1.96 -4.33 3.81
C LEU A 180 -1.49 -4.31 2.35
N PHE A 181 -2.41 -4.03 1.44
CA PHE A 181 -2.16 -4.03 0.01
C PHE A 181 -2.60 -2.71 -0.62
N ALA A 182 -1.71 -2.05 -1.34
CA ALA A 182 -1.97 -0.85 -2.12
C ALA A 182 -2.18 -1.23 -3.59
N ASP A 183 -3.43 -1.30 -4.02
CA ASP A 183 -3.76 -1.53 -5.44
C ASP A 183 -3.55 -0.24 -6.24
N ASN A 184 -2.62 -0.26 -7.20
CA ASN A 184 -2.31 0.86 -8.07
C ASN A 184 -2.92 0.67 -9.48
N THR A 185 -3.80 -0.29 -9.70
CA THR A 185 -4.34 -0.59 -11.03
C THR A 185 -5.06 0.62 -11.61
N GLN A 186 -6.05 1.15 -10.88
CA GLN A 186 -6.80 2.34 -11.34
C GLN A 186 -5.90 3.58 -11.41
N LEU A 187 -5.02 3.77 -10.43
CA LEU A 187 -4.06 4.86 -10.43
C LEU A 187 -3.18 4.85 -11.70
N SER A 188 -2.72 3.65 -12.09
CA SER A 188 -1.88 3.51 -13.28
C SER A 188 -2.62 3.77 -14.60
N GLU A 189 -3.92 3.50 -14.64
CA GLU A 189 -4.78 3.82 -15.77
C GLU A 189 -5.06 5.32 -15.86
N ASP A 190 -5.39 5.95 -14.74
CA ASP A 190 -5.72 7.38 -14.65
C ASP A 190 -4.53 8.27 -15.03
N TYR A 191 -3.30 7.81 -14.78
CA TYR A 191 -2.05 8.54 -15.01
C TYR A 191 -1.10 7.82 -15.98
N ALA A 192 -1.64 7.09 -16.96
CA ALA A 192 -0.84 6.32 -17.91
C ALA A 192 0.10 7.18 -18.79
N ASP A 193 -0.19 8.45 -18.95
CA ASP A 193 0.65 9.45 -19.64
C ASP A 193 1.89 9.88 -18.82
N LEU A 194 1.97 9.52 -17.55
CA LEU A 194 3.11 9.79 -16.67
C LEU A 194 4.17 8.68 -16.66
N TRP A 195 4.13 7.76 -17.64
CA TRP A 195 5.24 6.85 -17.92
C TRP A 195 6.29 7.49 -18.82
N GLN A 196 7.55 7.17 -18.57
CA GLN A 196 8.64 7.57 -19.48
C GLN A 196 8.49 6.87 -20.83
N PRO A 197 9.14 7.38 -21.90
CA PRO A 197 9.06 6.79 -23.24
C PRO A 197 9.55 5.35 -23.34
N ASP A 198 10.21 4.81 -22.33
CA ASP A 198 10.63 3.41 -22.29
C ASP A 198 9.49 2.43 -21.92
N GLY A 199 8.37 2.95 -21.41
CA GLY A 199 7.19 2.19 -21.02
C GLY A 199 7.31 1.46 -19.68
N ILE A 200 8.34 1.76 -18.87
CA ILE A 200 8.63 1.10 -17.58
C ILE A 200 8.74 2.12 -16.45
N HIS A 201 9.61 3.12 -16.64
CA HIS A 201 9.91 4.10 -15.60
C HIS A 201 8.88 5.23 -15.59
N LEU A 202 8.84 5.96 -14.48
CA LEU A 202 7.82 6.95 -14.19
C LEU A 202 8.39 8.36 -14.31
N LEU A 203 7.56 9.30 -14.73
CA LEU A 203 7.85 10.72 -14.62
C LEU A 203 7.67 11.19 -13.17
N PRO A 204 8.35 12.28 -12.75
CA PRO A 204 8.29 12.76 -11.37
C PRO A 204 6.86 13.06 -10.90
N GLU A 205 5.99 13.49 -11.78
CA GLU A 205 4.60 13.85 -11.48
C GLU A 205 3.76 12.65 -11.00
N PHE A 206 4.14 11.41 -11.29
CA PHE A 206 3.44 10.21 -10.82
C PHE A 206 3.67 9.93 -9.33
N TYR A 207 4.86 10.26 -8.81
CA TYR A 207 5.28 9.86 -7.47
C TYR A 207 4.39 10.38 -6.33
N PRO A 208 3.91 11.64 -6.33
CA PRO A 208 2.99 12.10 -5.30
C PRO A 208 1.69 11.29 -5.25
N HIS A 209 1.13 10.90 -6.40
CA HIS A 209 -0.08 10.09 -6.48
C HIS A 209 0.18 8.65 -6.00
N TRP A 210 1.31 8.06 -6.38
CA TRP A 210 1.70 6.74 -5.88
C TRP A 210 1.93 6.76 -4.37
N ALA A 211 2.62 7.77 -3.86
CA ALA A 211 2.83 7.99 -2.43
C ALA A 211 1.50 8.09 -1.68
N ALA A 212 0.54 8.88 -2.17
CA ALA A 212 -0.78 9.01 -1.56
C ALA A 212 -1.51 7.66 -1.49
N ASN A 213 -1.48 6.87 -2.56
CA ASN A 213 -2.10 5.55 -2.57
C ASN A 213 -1.45 4.57 -1.58
N LEU A 214 -0.12 4.60 -1.43
CA LEU A 214 0.60 3.83 -0.42
C LEU A 214 0.17 4.23 1.00
N ILE A 215 0.08 5.53 1.27
CA ILE A 215 -0.36 6.05 2.57
C ILE A 215 -1.83 5.67 2.86
N PHE A 216 -2.73 5.80 1.88
CA PHE A 216 -4.13 5.41 2.07
C PHE A 216 -4.26 3.92 2.42
N ALA A 217 -3.48 3.06 1.76
CA ALA A 217 -3.44 1.64 2.08
C ALA A 217 -2.87 1.37 3.49
N SER A 218 -1.90 2.16 3.96
CA SER A 218 -1.28 1.99 5.28
C SER A 218 -2.24 2.22 6.44
N TRP A 219 -3.32 2.95 6.23
CA TRP A 219 -4.35 3.16 7.26
C TRP A 219 -5.23 1.93 7.51
N GLY A 220 -5.11 0.89 6.67
CA GLY A 220 -5.86 -0.35 6.77
C GLY A 220 -7.36 -0.18 6.53
N GLU A 221 -8.10 -1.25 6.72
CA GLU A 221 -9.56 -1.19 6.72
C GLU A 221 -10.06 -0.64 8.06
N ILE A 222 -11.16 0.12 8.01
CA ILE A 222 -11.87 0.54 9.21
C ILE A 222 -12.61 -0.69 9.73
N ALA A 223 -11.98 -1.42 10.65
CA ALA A 223 -12.58 -2.61 11.24
C ALA A 223 -13.79 -2.23 12.11
N ASP A 224 -14.80 -3.08 12.02
CA ASP A 224 -15.97 -3.05 12.91
C ASP A 224 -15.49 -3.51 14.31
N ALA A 225 -15.21 -2.54 15.21
CA ALA A 225 -14.72 -2.78 16.57
C ALA A 225 -15.87 -2.89 17.58
#